data_649500594e88c7e4b3382b710bc26ccf
#
_entry.id   649500594e88c7e4b3382b710bc26ccf
#
_cell.length_a   1.000
_cell.length_b   1.000
_cell.length_c   1.000
_cell.angle_alpha   90.00
_cell.angle_beta   90.00
_cell.angle_gamma   90.00
#
_symmetry.space_group_name_H-M   'P 1'
#
loop_
_entity.id
_entity.type
_entity.pdbx_description
1 polymer ?
#
loop_
_entity_poly.entity_id
_entity_poly.type
_entity_poly.pdbx_seq_one_letter_code
_entity_poly.pdbx_strand_id
1 'polypeptide(L)'
;DEVNSVCFSHYANSFYGLISKLSDSEKKQLTNYAQMFAEVPEMHFNAVQNNKKIYHEKIGAYVGYDVVESAEITGKMYSELGPILDSYDLFICPTNALPAIKADIDIVRDDVTINDKIQQCADFSWVMSHPFNMLGKLPVLSVPSGLSSSNVPTGIQIIARSYSDELVFQGGYNYEMLDPWLNSSKNRPSM
;
A
#
# COMPACT_ATOMS: atom_id res chain seq x y z
N ASP A 1 -1.58 -5.17 -12.20
CA ASP A 1 -0.21 -5.66 -12.38
C ASP A 1 0.82 -4.52 -12.56
N GLU A 2 0.62 -3.58 -13.51
CA GLU A 2 1.54 -2.48 -13.78
C GLU A 2 1.65 -1.51 -12.59
N VAL A 3 0.53 -1.15 -11.97
CA VAL A 3 0.48 -0.29 -10.77
C VAL A 3 1.29 -0.87 -9.63
N ASN A 4 1.16 -2.18 -9.39
CA ASN A 4 1.91 -2.88 -8.34
C ASN A 4 3.41 -2.87 -8.64
N SER A 5 3.79 -3.13 -9.89
CA SER A 5 5.18 -3.09 -10.35
C SER A 5 5.84 -1.73 -10.16
N VAL A 6 5.12 -0.66 -10.47
CA VAL A 6 5.61 0.72 -10.25
C VAL A 6 5.68 1.06 -8.76
N CYS A 7 4.75 0.56 -7.94
CA CYS A 7 4.81 0.70 -6.48
C CYS A 7 6.12 0.10 -5.93
N PHE A 8 6.48 -1.12 -6.34
CA PHE A 8 7.76 -1.74 -5.94
C PHE A 8 8.98 -0.97 -6.46
N SER A 9 8.90 -0.40 -7.66
CA SER A 9 9.97 0.46 -8.18
C SER A 9 10.17 1.73 -7.33
N HIS A 10 9.09 2.35 -6.86
CA HIS A 10 9.17 3.45 -5.89
C HIS A 10 9.79 3.02 -4.56
N TYR A 11 9.42 1.86 -4.02
CA TYR A 11 10.05 1.30 -2.83
C TYR A 11 11.54 1.04 -3.03
N ALA A 12 11.93 0.44 -4.16
CA ALA A 12 13.32 0.18 -4.48
C ALA A 12 14.14 1.48 -4.48
N ASN A 13 13.63 2.52 -5.12
CA ASN A 13 14.27 3.84 -5.14
C ASN A 13 14.42 4.44 -3.73
N SER A 14 13.42 4.28 -2.86
CA SER A 14 13.42 4.85 -1.51
C SER A 14 14.38 4.11 -0.56
N PHE A 15 14.44 2.79 -0.64
CA PHE A 15 15.18 1.96 0.32
C PHE A 15 16.61 1.61 -0.11
N TYR A 16 16.96 1.77 -1.38
CA TYR A 16 18.29 1.43 -1.89
C TYR A 16 19.43 2.07 -1.10
N GLY A 17 19.33 3.36 -0.82
CA GLY A 17 20.34 4.09 -0.08
C GLY A 17 20.57 3.63 1.36
N LEU A 18 19.59 2.99 1.97
CA LEU A 18 19.69 2.41 3.32
C LEU A 18 20.29 1.01 3.26
N ILE A 19 19.75 0.15 2.42
CA ILE A 19 20.07 -1.29 2.39
C ILE A 19 21.42 -1.53 1.70
N SER A 20 21.80 -0.72 0.72
CA SER A 20 23.09 -0.84 0.02
C SER A 20 24.31 -0.63 0.91
N LYS A 21 24.11 0.04 2.06
CA LYS A 21 25.18 0.31 3.05
C LYS A 21 25.37 -0.82 4.05
N LEU A 22 24.44 -1.77 4.12
CA LEU A 22 24.53 -2.91 5.05
C LEU A 22 25.56 -3.90 4.53
N SER A 23 26.41 -4.40 5.43
CA SER A 23 27.29 -5.54 5.19
C SER A 23 26.49 -6.84 5.01
N ASP A 24 27.09 -7.85 4.40
CA ASP A 24 26.44 -9.16 4.22
C ASP A 24 26.06 -9.82 5.55
N SER A 25 26.80 -9.54 6.63
CA SER A 25 26.48 -10.03 7.96
C SER A 25 25.25 -9.34 8.56
N GLU A 26 25.05 -8.05 8.30
CA GLU A 26 23.89 -7.29 8.72
C GLU A 26 22.64 -7.69 7.92
N LYS A 27 22.78 -7.86 6.60
CA LYS A 27 21.68 -8.35 5.75
C LYS A 27 21.13 -9.70 6.19
N LYS A 28 22.00 -10.62 6.69
CA LYS A 28 21.60 -11.93 7.22
C LYS A 28 20.82 -11.85 8.53
N GLN A 29 20.89 -10.75 9.27
CA GLN A 29 20.14 -10.55 10.51
C GLN A 29 18.73 -9.97 10.25
N LEU A 30 18.44 -9.55 9.03
CA LEU A 30 17.11 -9.08 8.64
C LEU A 30 16.11 -10.25 8.66
N THR A 31 14.84 -9.94 8.95
CA THR A 31 13.75 -10.92 8.76
C THR A 31 13.62 -11.29 7.28
N ASN A 32 12.99 -12.44 6.97
CA ASN A 32 12.75 -12.87 5.59
C ASN A 32 12.07 -11.76 4.75
N TYR A 33 11.11 -11.08 5.35
CA TYR A 33 10.45 -9.93 4.76
C TYR A 33 11.42 -8.78 4.42
N ALA A 34 12.26 -8.39 5.37
CA ALA A 34 13.22 -7.31 5.16
C ALA A 34 14.34 -7.71 4.17
N GLN A 35 14.73 -8.99 4.12
CA GLN A 35 15.67 -9.51 3.13
C GLN A 35 15.11 -9.41 1.71
N MET A 36 13.82 -9.68 1.52
CA MET A 36 13.15 -9.50 0.23
C MET A 36 13.29 -8.05 -0.26
N PHE A 37 13.07 -7.08 0.63
CA PHE A 37 13.28 -5.66 0.29
C PHE A 37 14.76 -5.29 0.10
N ALA A 38 15.70 -6.10 0.58
CA ALA A 38 17.13 -5.88 0.32
C ALA A 38 17.54 -6.37 -1.08
N GLU A 39 16.90 -7.41 -1.61
CA GLU A 39 17.18 -7.98 -2.94
C GLU A 39 16.56 -7.12 -4.07
N VAL A 40 15.34 -6.62 -3.87
CA VAL A 40 14.57 -5.87 -4.89
C VAL A 40 15.30 -4.63 -5.41
N PRO A 41 15.90 -3.75 -4.58
CA PRO A 41 16.56 -2.55 -5.08
C PRO A 41 17.73 -2.85 -6.02
N GLU A 42 18.58 -3.83 -5.72
CA GLU A 42 19.72 -4.18 -6.56
C GLU A 42 19.24 -4.69 -7.94
N MET A 43 18.26 -5.59 -7.94
CA MET A 43 17.65 -6.09 -9.16
C MET A 43 16.98 -4.97 -9.97
N HIS A 44 16.28 -4.06 -9.30
CA HIS A 44 15.64 -2.91 -9.92
C HIS A 44 16.66 -1.99 -10.63
N PHE A 45 17.72 -1.58 -9.94
CA PHE A 45 18.73 -0.71 -10.52
C PHE A 45 19.47 -1.36 -11.68
N ASN A 46 19.80 -2.64 -11.57
CA ASN A 46 20.39 -3.41 -12.66
C ASN A 46 19.44 -3.49 -13.87
N ALA A 47 18.15 -3.64 -13.65
CA ALA A 47 17.14 -3.65 -14.69
C ALA A 47 17.02 -2.29 -15.38
N VAL A 48 16.96 -1.19 -14.63
CA VAL A 48 16.91 0.19 -15.15
C VAL A 48 18.14 0.48 -15.99
N GLN A 49 19.35 0.19 -15.50
CA GLN A 49 20.60 0.42 -16.23
C GLN A 49 20.68 -0.33 -17.56
N ASN A 50 20.06 -1.49 -17.66
CA ASN A 50 20.03 -2.32 -18.86
C ASN A 50 18.77 -2.11 -19.71
N ASN A 51 17.93 -1.14 -19.36
CA ASN A 51 16.65 -0.85 -20.03
C ASN A 51 15.77 -2.10 -20.17
N LYS A 52 15.59 -2.83 -19.06
CA LYS A 52 14.81 -4.09 -19.00
C LYS A 52 13.76 -4.02 -17.93
N LYS A 53 12.67 -4.76 -18.14
CA LYS A 53 11.71 -5.11 -17.10
C LYS A 53 11.93 -6.57 -16.71
N ILE A 54 12.20 -6.83 -15.44
CA ILE A 54 12.50 -8.17 -14.92
C ILE A 54 11.40 -8.54 -13.93
N TYR A 55 10.74 -9.67 -14.18
CA TYR A 55 9.76 -10.21 -13.24
C TYR A 55 10.47 -10.80 -12.02
N HIS A 56 10.04 -10.41 -10.84
CA HIS A 56 10.53 -10.91 -9.58
C HIS A 56 9.48 -11.82 -8.95
N GLU A 57 9.74 -13.12 -8.96
CA GLU A 57 8.77 -14.15 -8.57
C GLU A 57 8.24 -13.97 -7.14
N LYS A 58 9.11 -13.61 -6.19
CA LYS A 58 8.73 -13.47 -4.76
C LYS A 58 7.78 -12.29 -4.50
N ILE A 59 7.86 -11.22 -5.27
CA ILE A 59 6.99 -10.05 -5.10
C ILE A 59 5.83 -10.03 -6.11
N GLY A 60 5.77 -11.00 -7.02
CA GLY A 60 4.71 -11.09 -8.02
C GLY A 60 4.62 -9.88 -8.98
N ALA A 61 5.73 -9.14 -9.16
CA ALA A 61 5.74 -7.87 -9.88
C ALA A 61 7.00 -7.69 -10.73
N TYR A 62 6.91 -6.81 -11.74
CA TYR A 62 8.09 -6.40 -12.50
C TYR A 62 8.86 -5.29 -11.79
N VAL A 63 10.17 -5.32 -11.88
CA VAL A 63 11.08 -4.22 -11.50
C VAL A 63 11.76 -3.65 -12.73
N GLY A 64 12.37 -2.45 -12.59
CA GLY A 64 13.09 -1.81 -13.69
C GLY A 64 12.34 -0.64 -14.32
N TYR A 65 11.23 -0.18 -13.72
CA TYR A 65 10.59 1.07 -14.12
C TYR A 65 11.43 2.24 -13.61
N ASP A 66 11.94 3.06 -14.51
CA ASP A 66 12.65 4.27 -14.13
C ASP A 66 11.69 5.35 -13.60
N VAL A 67 12.26 6.48 -13.19
CA VAL A 67 11.49 7.59 -12.60
C VAL A 67 10.49 8.18 -13.60
N VAL A 68 10.84 8.25 -14.87
CA VAL A 68 9.98 8.83 -15.92
C VAL A 68 8.81 7.89 -16.22
N GLU A 69 9.08 6.62 -16.46
CA GLU A 69 8.06 5.59 -16.69
C GLU A 69 7.10 5.48 -15.48
N SER A 70 7.66 5.53 -14.27
CA SER A 70 6.86 5.51 -13.04
C SER A 70 5.95 6.73 -12.92
N ALA A 71 6.45 7.91 -13.31
CA ALA A 71 5.65 9.14 -13.33
C ALA A 71 4.55 9.10 -14.40
N GLU A 72 4.83 8.54 -15.58
CA GLU A 72 3.83 8.35 -16.64
C GLU A 72 2.68 7.45 -16.19
N ILE A 73 2.99 6.32 -15.55
CA ILE A 73 1.98 5.40 -15.03
C ILE A 73 1.15 6.06 -13.91
N THR A 74 1.82 6.77 -13.00
CA THR A 74 1.13 7.56 -11.96
C THR A 74 0.22 8.62 -12.59
N GLY A 75 0.67 9.29 -13.66
CA GLY A 75 -0.13 10.23 -14.43
C GLY A 75 -1.38 9.60 -15.06
N LYS A 76 -1.26 8.39 -15.61
CA LYS A 76 -2.40 7.63 -16.13
C LYS A 76 -3.40 7.28 -15.00
N MET A 77 -2.92 6.82 -13.85
CA MET A 77 -3.78 6.56 -12.69
C MET A 77 -4.56 7.81 -12.28
N TYR A 78 -3.89 8.97 -12.24
CA TYR A 78 -4.56 10.23 -11.91
C TYR A 78 -5.57 10.63 -12.98
N SER A 79 -5.29 10.38 -14.27
CA SER A 79 -6.21 10.70 -15.36
C SER A 79 -7.52 9.90 -15.31
N GLU A 80 -7.50 8.73 -14.68
CA GLU A 80 -8.71 7.91 -14.48
C GLU A 80 -9.47 8.31 -13.20
N LEU A 81 -8.76 8.58 -12.10
CA LEU A 81 -9.37 8.93 -10.82
C LEU A 81 -9.80 10.40 -10.74
N GLY A 82 -9.06 11.31 -11.38
CA GLY A 82 -9.30 12.75 -11.34
C GLY A 82 -10.72 13.15 -11.71
N PRO A 83 -11.28 12.69 -12.84
CA PRO A 83 -12.67 12.97 -13.23
C PRO A 83 -13.71 12.48 -12.21
N ILE A 84 -13.42 11.40 -11.49
CA ILE A 84 -14.29 10.91 -10.41
C ILE A 84 -14.26 11.91 -9.25
N LEU A 85 -13.06 12.35 -8.86
CA LEU A 85 -12.88 13.34 -7.78
C LEU A 85 -13.37 14.76 -8.17
N ASP A 86 -13.54 15.04 -9.45
CA ASP A 86 -14.19 16.27 -9.90
C ASP A 86 -15.72 16.20 -9.81
N SER A 87 -16.27 15.00 -9.87
CA SER A 87 -17.71 14.74 -9.82
C SER A 87 -18.23 14.45 -8.41
N TYR A 88 -17.37 14.03 -7.51
CA TYR A 88 -17.70 13.67 -6.13
C TYR A 88 -16.74 14.36 -5.16
N ASP A 89 -17.25 14.77 -4.01
CA ASP A 89 -16.44 15.43 -2.97
C ASP A 89 -15.41 14.50 -2.36
N LEU A 90 -15.77 13.24 -2.14
CA LEU A 90 -14.94 12.23 -1.50
C LEU A 90 -15.03 10.89 -2.23
N PHE A 91 -13.91 10.20 -2.28
CA PHE A 91 -13.83 8.80 -2.65
C PHE A 91 -13.52 7.97 -1.40
N ILE A 92 -14.31 6.92 -1.15
CA ILE A 92 -14.16 6.09 0.05
C ILE A 92 -13.92 4.64 -0.36
N CYS A 93 -12.91 4.01 0.21
CA CYS A 93 -12.63 2.60 0.01
C CYS A 93 -12.05 1.95 1.28
N PRO A 94 -12.04 0.62 1.40
CA PRO A 94 -11.36 -0.06 2.50
C PRO A 94 -9.85 0.24 2.53
N THR A 95 -9.24 0.22 3.73
CA THR A 95 -7.78 0.31 3.88
C THR A 95 -7.09 -0.98 3.45
N ASN A 96 -7.71 -2.12 3.73
CA ASN A 96 -7.24 -3.45 3.35
C ASN A 96 -8.39 -4.29 2.76
N ALA A 97 -8.06 -5.19 1.84
CA ALA A 97 -9.02 -6.13 1.25
C ALA A 97 -9.42 -7.27 2.21
N LEU A 98 -8.62 -7.49 3.25
CA LEU A 98 -8.85 -8.48 4.31
C LEU A 98 -8.83 -7.79 5.67
N PRO A 99 -9.67 -8.20 6.62
CA PRO A 99 -9.65 -7.64 7.97
C PRO A 99 -8.41 -8.04 8.76
N ALA A 100 -7.85 -9.21 8.49
CA ALA A 100 -6.61 -9.71 9.08
C ALA A 100 -6.00 -10.81 8.22
N ILE A 101 -4.70 -10.97 8.35
CA ILE A 101 -3.94 -12.16 7.92
C ILE A 101 -3.53 -12.95 9.16
N LYS A 102 -3.12 -14.22 8.99
CA LYS A 102 -2.63 -15.04 10.10
C LYS A 102 -1.36 -14.44 10.69
N ALA A 103 -1.21 -14.49 12.02
CA ALA A 103 -0.07 -13.90 12.71
C ALA A 103 1.27 -14.61 12.40
N ASP A 104 1.21 -15.87 12.04
CA ASP A 104 2.36 -16.72 11.70
C ASP A 104 2.61 -16.85 10.19
N ILE A 105 1.97 -16.01 9.39
CA ILE A 105 2.13 -16.03 7.94
C ILE A 105 3.56 -15.65 7.53
N ASP A 106 4.16 -16.43 6.65
CA ASP A 106 5.38 -16.02 5.96
C ASP A 106 5.01 -15.22 4.71
N ILE A 107 5.12 -13.90 4.80
CA ILE A 107 4.75 -12.97 3.72
C ILE A 107 5.48 -13.27 2.40
N VAL A 108 6.65 -13.91 2.44
CA VAL A 108 7.45 -14.22 1.24
C VAL A 108 7.00 -15.52 0.57
N ARG A 109 6.38 -16.43 1.31
CA ARG A 109 6.11 -17.81 0.86
C ARG A 109 4.65 -18.18 0.81
N ASP A 110 3.86 -17.57 1.69
CA ASP A 110 2.46 -17.92 1.84
C ASP A 110 1.57 -17.09 0.91
N ASP A 111 0.37 -17.59 0.69
CA ASP A 111 -0.67 -16.94 -0.09
C ASP A 111 -1.83 -16.52 0.82
N VAL A 112 -2.60 -15.55 0.35
CA VAL A 112 -3.89 -15.16 0.94
C VAL A 112 -5.00 -15.36 -0.08
N THR A 113 -6.21 -15.62 0.39
CA THR A 113 -7.38 -15.72 -0.48
C THR A 113 -8.23 -14.46 -0.35
N ILE A 114 -8.49 -13.80 -1.48
CA ILE A 114 -9.34 -12.62 -1.58
C ILE A 114 -10.42 -12.90 -2.63
N ASN A 115 -11.69 -12.89 -2.26
CA ASN A 115 -12.81 -13.18 -3.14
C ASN A 115 -12.62 -14.49 -3.93
N ASP A 116 -12.29 -15.57 -3.22
CA ASP A 116 -12.02 -16.92 -3.74
C ASP A 116 -10.84 -17.02 -4.73
N LYS A 117 -10.03 -15.97 -4.83
CA LYS A 117 -8.80 -15.97 -5.62
C LYS A 117 -7.58 -16.01 -4.72
N ILE A 118 -6.66 -16.90 -5.05
CA ILE A 118 -5.36 -16.97 -4.38
C ILE A 118 -4.50 -15.80 -4.85
N GLN A 119 -3.90 -15.10 -3.90
CA GLN A 119 -2.99 -13.98 -4.08
C GLN A 119 -1.70 -14.25 -3.31
N GLN A 120 -0.56 -13.92 -3.89
CA GLN A 120 0.71 -13.99 -3.17
C GLN A 120 0.76 -12.90 -2.09
N CYS A 121 1.17 -13.26 -0.88
CA CYS A 121 1.32 -12.28 0.20
C CYS A 121 2.41 -11.25 -0.11
N ALA A 122 3.46 -11.67 -0.78
CA ALA A 122 4.61 -10.82 -1.10
C ALA A 122 4.29 -9.65 -2.04
N ASP A 123 3.24 -9.74 -2.84
CA ASP A 123 2.80 -8.65 -3.71
C ASP A 123 1.92 -7.61 -2.99
N PHE A 124 1.63 -7.84 -1.70
CA PHE A 124 0.76 -6.97 -0.90
C PHE A 124 -0.61 -6.70 -1.52
N SER A 125 -1.14 -7.63 -2.32
CA SER A 125 -2.42 -7.49 -3.02
C SER A 125 -3.61 -7.23 -2.09
N TRP A 126 -3.48 -7.53 -0.80
CA TRP A 126 -4.45 -7.25 0.25
C TRP A 126 -4.37 -5.84 0.83
N VAL A 127 -3.31 -5.06 0.52
CA VAL A 127 -3.13 -3.67 0.98
C VAL A 127 -3.68 -2.71 -0.07
N MET A 128 -4.76 -1.99 0.25
CA MET A 128 -5.45 -1.10 -0.69
C MET A 128 -4.95 0.35 -0.63
N SER A 129 -3.94 0.66 0.19
CA SER A 129 -3.36 2.01 0.28
C SER A 129 -2.27 2.29 -0.77
N HIS A 130 -1.72 1.27 -1.42
CA HIS A 130 -0.62 1.42 -2.39
C HIS A 130 -0.93 2.39 -3.53
N PRO A 131 -2.09 2.33 -4.20
CA PRO A 131 -2.40 3.27 -5.28
C PRO A 131 -2.39 4.73 -4.82
N PHE A 132 -2.89 5.00 -3.62
CA PHE A 132 -2.94 6.35 -3.07
C PHE A 132 -1.58 6.83 -2.56
N ASN A 133 -0.70 5.92 -2.10
CA ASN A 133 0.69 6.26 -1.81
C ASN A 133 1.45 6.70 -3.08
N MET A 134 1.15 6.11 -4.23
CA MET A 134 1.69 6.55 -5.52
C MET A 134 1.10 7.88 -5.97
N LEU A 135 -0.19 8.10 -5.73
CA LEU A 135 -0.90 9.37 -5.98
C LEU A 135 -0.68 10.36 -4.82
N GLY A 136 0.54 10.51 -4.33
CA GLY A 136 0.93 11.19 -3.10
C GLY A 136 0.59 12.67 -2.98
N LYS A 137 -0.15 13.24 -3.94
CA LYS A 137 -0.72 14.60 -3.87
C LYS A 137 -2.20 14.61 -3.49
N LEU A 138 -2.82 13.45 -3.37
CA LEU A 138 -4.19 13.32 -2.88
C LEU A 138 -4.15 13.24 -1.35
N PRO A 139 -4.92 14.07 -0.63
CA PRO A 139 -5.10 13.88 0.80
C PRO A 139 -5.89 12.60 1.07
N VAL A 140 -5.40 11.79 2.00
CA VAL A 140 -6.01 10.53 2.41
C VAL A 140 -6.07 10.46 3.92
N LEU A 141 -7.27 10.30 4.45
CA LEU A 141 -7.53 10.09 5.87
C LEU A 141 -7.98 8.65 6.10
N SER A 142 -7.29 7.92 6.98
CA SER A 142 -7.73 6.60 7.42
C SER A 142 -8.49 6.73 8.74
N VAL A 143 -9.67 6.13 8.77
CA VAL A 143 -10.55 6.14 9.95
C VAL A 143 -11.04 4.72 10.28
N PRO A 144 -11.31 4.40 11.57
CA PRO A 144 -11.92 3.13 11.96
C PRO A 144 -13.30 2.96 11.32
N SER A 145 -13.61 1.75 10.85
CA SER A 145 -14.91 1.44 10.23
C SER A 145 -15.70 0.36 10.94
N GLY A 146 -15.26 -0.05 12.13
CA GLY A 146 -15.95 -1.04 12.93
C GLY A 146 -15.11 -2.29 13.19
N LEU A 147 -15.78 -3.40 13.48
CA LEU A 147 -15.17 -4.71 13.71
C LEU A 147 -15.61 -5.69 12.63
N SER A 148 -14.70 -6.53 12.20
CA SER A 148 -15.03 -7.69 11.37
C SER A 148 -15.84 -8.74 12.16
N SER A 149 -16.32 -9.77 11.48
CA SER A 149 -16.99 -10.92 12.11
C SER A 149 -16.09 -11.67 13.12
N SER A 150 -14.78 -11.52 13.02
CA SER A 150 -13.79 -12.07 13.94
C SER A 150 -13.32 -11.09 15.02
N ASN A 151 -14.04 -9.99 15.23
CA ASN A 151 -13.70 -8.91 16.17
C ASN A 151 -12.34 -8.22 15.93
N VAL A 152 -11.86 -8.22 14.69
CA VAL A 152 -10.67 -7.46 14.31
C VAL A 152 -11.09 -6.07 13.86
N PRO A 153 -10.47 -4.99 14.37
CA PRO A 153 -10.74 -3.64 13.91
C PRO A 153 -10.47 -3.48 12.41
N THR A 154 -11.37 -2.81 11.70
CA THR A 154 -11.27 -2.51 10.28
C THR A 154 -11.19 -1.00 10.05
N GLY A 155 -10.72 -0.59 8.89
CA GLY A 155 -10.57 0.81 8.51
C GLY A 155 -10.99 1.07 7.07
N ILE A 156 -11.39 2.31 6.84
CA ILE A 156 -11.63 2.88 5.51
C ILE A 156 -10.69 4.04 5.26
N GLN A 157 -10.46 4.33 4.00
CA GLN A 157 -9.75 5.51 3.52
C GLN A 157 -10.75 6.49 2.95
N ILE A 158 -10.62 7.76 3.31
CA ILE A 158 -11.38 8.89 2.77
C ILE A 158 -10.39 9.72 1.96
N ILE A 159 -10.64 9.85 0.68
CA ILE A 159 -9.75 10.49 -0.29
C ILE A 159 -10.46 11.69 -0.91
N ALA A 160 -9.76 12.81 -1.08
CA ALA A 160 -10.26 13.98 -1.79
C ALA A 160 -9.29 14.42 -2.90
N ARG A 161 -9.68 15.45 -3.65
CA ARG A 161 -8.83 16.11 -4.67
C ARG A 161 -7.54 16.64 -4.04
N SER A 162 -6.51 16.78 -4.86
CA SER A 162 -5.26 17.41 -4.46
C SER A 162 -5.51 18.76 -3.77
N TYR A 163 -4.83 19.00 -2.67
CA TYR A 163 -4.91 20.20 -1.84
C TYR A 163 -6.27 20.43 -1.14
N SER A 164 -7.14 19.43 -1.10
CA SER A 164 -8.42 19.47 -0.38
C SER A 164 -8.34 18.73 0.97
N ASP A 165 -7.29 18.98 1.74
CA ASP A 165 -7.05 18.33 3.04
C ASP A 165 -8.19 18.61 4.03
N GLU A 166 -8.74 19.84 4.00
CA GLU A 166 -9.89 20.20 4.84
C GLU A 166 -11.09 19.31 4.59
N LEU A 167 -11.31 18.91 3.33
CA LEU A 167 -12.46 18.12 2.95
C LEU A 167 -12.40 16.69 3.50
N VAL A 168 -11.20 16.07 3.54
CA VAL A 168 -11.05 14.74 4.16
C VAL A 168 -11.25 14.80 5.67
N PHE A 169 -10.81 15.88 6.34
CA PHE A 169 -11.07 16.07 7.77
C PHE A 169 -12.56 16.34 8.06
N GLN A 170 -13.24 17.12 7.24
CA GLN A 170 -14.70 17.30 7.34
C GLN A 170 -15.45 15.98 7.16
N GLY A 171 -15.05 15.17 6.16
CA GLY A 171 -15.60 13.85 5.92
C GLY A 171 -15.38 12.91 7.11
N GLY A 172 -14.16 12.86 7.63
CA GLY A 172 -13.80 12.06 8.80
C GLY A 172 -14.56 12.48 10.06
N TYR A 173 -14.66 13.79 10.31
CA TYR A 173 -15.44 14.33 11.42
C TYR A 173 -16.93 13.96 11.33
N ASN A 174 -17.54 14.15 10.16
CA ASN A 174 -18.95 13.78 9.96
C ASN A 174 -19.17 12.29 10.15
N TYR A 175 -18.24 11.47 9.68
CA TYR A 175 -18.29 10.02 9.88
C TYR A 175 -18.18 9.64 11.36
N GLU A 176 -17.25 10.25 12.12
CA GLU A 176 -17.10 10.03 13.55
C GLU A 176 -18.35 10.46 14.35
N MET A 177 -19.04 11.52 13.92
CA MET A 177 -20.28 11.97 14.56
C MET A 177 -21.45 10.99 14.34
N LEU A 178 -21.48 10.27 13.22
CA LEU A 178 -22.49 9.24 12.93
C LEU A 178 -22.24 7.94 13.68
N ASP A 179 -20.97 7.54 13.82
CA ASP A 179 -20.56 6.32 14.54
C ASP A 179 -19.30 6.60 15.37
N PRO A 180 -19.45 7.20 16.56
CA PRO A 180 -18.33 7.61 17.39
C PRO A 180 -17.60 6.43 18.02
N TRP A 181 -16.79 5.74 17.23
CA TRP A 181 -16.03 4.54 17.60
C TRP A 181 -15.26 4.67 18.91
N LEU A 182 -14.53 5.76 19.10
CA LEU A 182 -13.70 5.97 20.30
C LEU A 182 -14.48 6.38 21.54
N ASN A 183 -15.74 6.77 21.40
CA ASN A 183 -16.59 7.12 22.55
C ASN A 183 -17.16 5.89 23.25
N SER A 184 -17.13 4.74 22.60
CA SER A 184 -17.51 3.47 23.23
C SER A 184 -16.37 2.94 24.11
N SER A 185 -16.60 2.75 25.41
CA SER A 185 -15.64 2.13 26.33
C SER A 185 -15.21 0.72 25.90
N LYS A 186 -16.06 0.03 25.13
CA LYS A 186 -15.79 -1.30 24.57
C LYS A 186 -14.71 -1.31 23.49
N ASN A 187 -14.52 -0.18 22.83
CA ASN A 187 -13.59 -0.05 21.71
C ASN A 187 -12.22 0.54 22.13
N ARG A 188 -12.10 0.97 23.39
CA ARG A 188 -10.85 1.48 23.93
C ARG A 188 -10.05 0.34 24.55
N PRO A 189 -8.72 0.29 24.33
CA PRO A 189 -7.87 -0.62 25.07
C PRO A 189 -8.01 -0.35 26.58
N SER A 190 -8.18 -1.41 27.37
CA SER A 190 -8.03 -1.31 28.84
C SER A 190 -6.55 -1.04 29.14
N MET A 191 -6.27 0.06 29.77
CA MET A 191 -4.94 0.33 30.36
C MET A 191 -4.77 -0.46 31.63
#